data_f3c53001d779e84b5ceddd2204884d6d
#
_entry.id   f3c53001d779e84b5ceddd2204884d6d
#
_cell.length_a   1.000
_cell.length_b   1.000
_cell.length_c   1.000
_cell.angle_alpha   90.00
_cell.angle_beta   90.00
_cell.angle_gamma   90.00
#
_symmetry.space_group_name_H-M   'P 1'
#
loop_
_entity.id
_entity.type
_entity.pdbx_description
1 polymer ?
#
loop_
_entity_poly.entity_id
_entity_poly.type
_entity_poly.pdbx_seq_one_letter_code
_entity_poly.pdbx_strand_id
1 'polypeptide(L)'
;MIDATGLMVFYENMLALNNVSIKCNQNQIVGIFGANSAGKSTLMYVLSGIIEDIRKKEDMAGGERVSVLGKINYLGEEIMGLKPSQRAKKGLVLCPERRRIFKECTVLENLRIGGYLASSSQAKETLNYVFKIFPALEKLQKRVGGFLSGGEQQMLAIGRALMAQPKLLLL
;
A
#
# COMPACT_ATOMS: atom_id res chain seq x y z
N MET A 1 -1.96 -16.96 -2.56
CA MET A 1 -1.91 -15.74 -1.72
C MET A 1 -2.87 -14.67 -2.25
N ILE A 2 -2.60 -14.02 -3.38
CA ILE A 2 -3.57 -13.18 -4.08
C ILE A 2 -3.74 -13.68 -5.52
N ASP A 3 -4.98 -13.63 -6.00
CA ASP A 3 -5.38 -14.00 -7.36
C ASP A 3 -6.43 -12.99 -7.82
N ALA A 4 -6.06 -12.15 -8.77
CA ALA A 4 -6.93 -11.14 -9.36
C ALA A 4 -7.16 -11.48 -10.83
N THR A 5 -8.41 -11.49 -11.25
CA THR A 5 -8.81 -11.98 -12.57
C THR A 5 -9.73 -10.99 -13.26
N GLY A 6 -9.41 -10.70 -14.53
CA GLY A 6 -10.28 -9.91 -15.40
C GLY A 6 -10.50 -8.48 -14.94
N LEU A 7 -9.51 -7.86 -14.29
CA LEU A 7 -9.64 -6.50 -13.78
C LEU A 7 -9.78 -5.49 -14.93
N MET A 8 -10.88 -4.75 -14.92
CA MET A 8 -11.11 -3.60 -15.78
C MET A 8 -11.41 -2.38 -14.92
N VAL A 9 -10.81 -1.25 -15.24
CA VAL A 9 -11.03 0.02 -14.55
C VAL A 9 -11.27 1.11 -15.55
N PHE A 10 -12.36 1.85 -15.33
CA PHE A 10 -12.73 3.01 -16.12
C PHE A 10 -12.75 4.24 -15.23
N TYR A 11 -12.16 5.31 -15.70
CA TYR A 11 -12.37 6.68 -15.23
C TYR A 11 -13.22 7.37 -16.31
N GLU A 12 -14.51 7.61 -16.02
CA GLU A 12 -15.49 7.97 -17.04
C GLU A 12 -15.45 6.99 -18.23
N ASN A 13 -15.05 7.51 -19.40
CA ASN A 13 -14.89 6.76 -20.65
C ASN A 13 -13.44 6.30 -20.89
N MET A 14 -12.49 6.61 -19.99
CA MET A 14 -11.09 6.23 -20.13
C MET A 14 -10.85 4.86 -19.51
N LEU A 15 -10.45 3.90 -20.33
CA LEU A 15 -10.07 2.56 -19.88
C LEU A 15 -8.63 2.58 -19.32
N ALA A 16 -8.49 2.50 -18.01
CA ALA A 16 -7.20 2.51 -17.31
C ALA A 16 -6.60 1.12 -17.11
N LEU A 17 -7.44 0.09 -16.93
CA LEU A 17 -7.03 -1.32 -16.95
C LEU A 17 -7.97 -2.09 -17.86
N ASN A 18 -7.39 -2.93 -18.75
CA ASN A 18 -8.12 -3.73 -19.70
C ASN A 18 -7.86 -5.22 -19.46
N ASN A 19 -8.80 -5.92 -18.83
CA ASN A 19 -8.80 -7.36 -18.61
C ASN A 19 -7.47 -7.88 -18.00
N VAL A 20 -6.95 -7.17 -17.00
CA VAL A 20 -5.69 -7.51 -16.35
C VAL A 20 -5.91 -8.62 -15.33
N SER A 21 -5.08 -9.65 -15.38
CA SER A 21 -5.05 -10.72 -14.39
C SER A 21 -3.66 -10.84 -13.79
N ILE A 22 -3.57 -11.03 -12.48
CA ILE A 22 -2.30 -11.17 -11.77
C ILE A 22 -2.45 -12.16 -10.61
N LYS A 23 -1.43 -12.99 -10.43
CA LYS A 23 -1.36 -13.94 -9.33
C LYS A 23 -0.01 -13.81 -8.63
N CYS A 24 -0.05 -13.81 -7.30
CA CYS A 24 1.15 -13.87 -6.47
C CYS A 24 0.94 -14.92 -5.37
N ASN A 25 1.81 -15.91 -5.33
CA ASN A 25 1.79 -16.96 -4.31
C ASN A 25 2.54 -16.52 -3.05
N GLN A 26 2.43 -17.31 -1.99
CA GLN A 26 3.22 -17.09 -0.78
C GLN A 26 4.72 -17.22 -1.08
N ASN A 27 5.55 -16.40 -0.45
CA ASN A 27 6.99 -16.33 -0.65
C ASN A 27 7.43 -16.02 -2.09
N GLN A 28 6.57 -15.36 -2.86
CA GLN A 28 6.85 -14.95 -4.24
C GLN A 28 7.00 -13.43 -4.32
N ILE A 29 7.92 -12.97 -5.16
CA ILE A 29 8.04 -11.57 -5.59
C ILE A 29 7.57 -11.50 -7.04
N VAL A 30 6.63 -10.59 -7.31
CA VAL A 30 6.10 -10.34 -8.65
C VAL A 30 6.44 -8.91 -9.05
N GLY A 31 7.20 -8.76 -10.13
CA GLY A 31 7.52 -7.45 -10.71
C GLY A 31 6.49 -7.04 -11.75
N ILE A 32 6.01 -5.79 -11.67
CA ILE A 32 5.08 -5.19 -12.63
C ILE A 32 5.80 -4.09 -13.39
N PHE A 33 5.99 -4.31 -14.69
CA PHE A 33 6.72 -3.41 -15.57
C PHE A 33 5.79 -2.80 -16.61
N GLY A 34 6.10 -1.60 -17.04
CA GLY A 34 5.35 -0.89 -18.07
C GLY A 34 5.70 0.60 -18.12
N ALA A 35 5.33 1.25 -19.22
CA ALA A 35 5.53 2.68 -19.41
C ALA A 35 4.79 3.52 -18.34
N ASN A 36 5.10 4.81 -18.26
CA ASN A 36 4.29 5.73 -17.46
C ASN A 36 2.87 5.75 -18.02
N SER A 37 1.90 5.88 -17.12
CA SER A 37 0.45 5.84 -17.44
C SER A 37 -0.07 4.49 -17.96
N ALA A 38 0.71 3.40 -17.90
CA ALA A 38 0.26 2.05 -18.27
C ALA A 38 -0.69 1.39 -17.25
N GLY A 39 -1.22 2.11 -16.28
CA GLY A 39 -2.17 1.59 -15.29
C GLY A 39 -1.55 0.91 -14.06
N LYS A 40 -0.21 0.91 -13.89
CA LYS A 40 0.44 0.25 -12.73
C LYS A 40 -0.08 0.74 -11.39
N SER A 41 -0.15 2.05 -11.18
CA SER A 41 -0.69 2.63 -9.93
C SER A 41 -2.18 2.32 -9.76
N THR A 42 -2.95 2.33 -10.84
CA THR A 42 -4.37 1.93 -10.83
C THR A 42 -4.51 0.47 -10.36
N LEU A 43 -3.67 -0.43 -10.86
CA LEU A 43 -3.65 -1.82 -10.40
C LEU A 43 -3.36 -1.91 -8.89
N MET A 44 -2.36 -1.17 -8.39
CA MET A 44 -2.07 -1.11 -6.95
C MET A 44 -3.25 -0.57 -6.13
N TYR A 45 -3.95 0.46 -6.63
CA TYR A 45 -5.13 1.02 -5.96
C TYR A 45 -6.30 0.03 -5.95
N VAL A 46 -6.51 -0.74 -7.01
CA VAL A 46 -7.52 -1.80 -7.04
C VAL A 46 -7.18 -2.91 -6.07
N LEU A 47 -5.95 -3.41 -6.08
CA LEU A 47 -5.51 -4.49 -5.19
C LEU A 47 -5.56 -4.08 -3.70
N SER A 48 -5.18 -2.85 -3.38
CA SER A 48 -5.21 -2.32 -2.00
C SER A 48 -6.60 -1.87 -1.55
N GLY A 49 -7.55 -1.68 -2.47
CA GLY A 49 -8.90 -1.16 -2.21
C GLY A 49 -8.99 0.37 -2.15
N ILE A 50 -7.88 1.10 -2.32
CA ILE A 50 -7.86 2.58 -2.33
C ILE A 50 -8.72 3.14 -3.46
N ILE A 51 -8.91 2.40 -4.54
CA ILE A 51 -9.79 2.77 -5.65
C ILE A 51 -11.23 3.09 -5.16
N GLU A 52 -11.70 2.42 -4.11
CA GLU A 52 -13.01 2.65 -3.52
C GLU A 52 -13.13 4.02 -2.84
N ASP A 53 -12.04 4.46 -2.18
CA ASP A 53 -12.00 5.78 -1.56
C ASP A 53 -11.88 6.88 -2.63
N ILE A 54 -11.13 6.61 -3.71
CA ILE A 54 -11.07 7.50 -4.89
C ILE A 54 -12.46 7.64 -5.48
N ARG A 55 -13.15 6.53 -5.77
CA ARG A 55 -14.51 6.54 -6.31
C ARG A 55 -15.46 7.38 -5.47
N LYS A 56 -15.50 7.16 -4.15
CA LYS A 56 -16.36 7.92 -3.25
C LYS A 56 -16.05 9.41 -3.25
N LYS A 57 -14.77 9.77 -3.29
CA LYS A 57 -14.35 11.17 -3.33
C LYS A 57 -14.82 11.84 -4.63
N GLU A 58 -14.67 11.17 -5.77
CA GLU A 58 -15.13 11.66 -7.06
C GLU A 58 -16.67 11.78 -7.08
N ASP A 59 -17.41 10.76 -6.64
CA ASP A 59 -18.87 10.79 -6.53
C ASP A 59 -19.37 11.97 -5.67
N MET A 60 -18.71 12.25 -4.53
CA MET A 60 -19.07 13.35 -3.63
C MET A 60 -18.73 14.74 -4.22
N ALA A 61 -17.70 14.82 -5.03
CA ALA A 61 -17.25 16.06 -5.66
C ALA A 61 -17.98 16.37 -6.98
N GLY A 62 -18.86 15.47 -7.46
CA GLY A 62 -19.44 15.53 -8.81
C GLY A 62 -18.38 15.36 -9.90
N GLY A 63 -17.28 14.68 -9.58
CA GLY A 63 -16.16 14.41 -10.47
C GLY A 63 -16.35 13.16 -11.31
N GLU A 64 -15.22 12.57 -11.76
CA GLU A 64 -15.21 11.43 -12.69
C GLU A 64 -15.83 10.16 -12.07
N ARG A 65 -16.72 9.52 -12.80
CA ARG A 65 -17.26 8.23 -12.40
C ARG A 65 -16.19 7.14 -12.52
N VAL A 66 -15.87 6.48 -11.40
CA VAL A 66 -14.90 5.35 -11.38
C VAL A 66 -15.65 4.02 -11.33
N SER A 67 -15.40 3.16 -12.33
CA SER A 67 -15.99 1.81 -12.41
C SER A 67 -14.90 0.76 -12.36
N VAL A 68 -15.10 -0.28 -11.55
CA VAL A 68 -14.16 -1.39 -11.38
C VAL A 68 -14.89 -2.71 -11.58
N LEU A 69 -14.37 -3.55 -12.47
CA LEU A 69 -14.89 -4.88 -12.77
C LEU A 69 -13.79 -5.93 -12.55
N GLY A 70 -14.19 -7.18 -12.37
CA GLY A 70 -13.28 -8.31 -12.15
C GLY A 70 -13.44 -8.92 -10.77
N LYS A 71 -12.50 -9.77 -10.37
CA LYS A 71 -12.51 -10.46 -9.07
C LYS A 71 -11.13 -10.41 -8.44
N ILE A 72 -11.08 -10.32 -7.12
CA ILE A 72 -9.83 -10.41 -6.35
C ILE A 72 -10.06 -11.37 -5.18
N ASN A 73 -9.35 -12.48 -5.18
CA ASN A 73 -9.28 -13.42 -4.07
C ASN A 73 -7.96 -13.23 -3.32
N TYR A 74 -8.03 -13.05 -2.02
CA TYR A 74 -6.88 -12.92 -1.14
C TYR A 74 -7.01 -13.88 0.04
N LEU A 75 -6.03 -14.78 0.21
CA LEU A 75 -6.05 -15.84 1.22
C LEU A 75 -7.31 -16.73 1.16
N GLY A 76 -7.85 -16.95 -0.04
CA GLY A 76 -9.06 -17.77 -0.26
C GLY A 76 -10.39 -17.03 -0.14
N GLU A 77 -10.39 -15.75 0.20
CA GLU A 77 -11.58 -14.92 0.33
C GLU A 77 -11.67 -13.87 -0.78
N GLU A 78 -12.86 -13.61 -1.29
CA GLU A 78 -13.10 -12.50 -2.20
C GLU A 78 -13.07 -11.18 -1.44
N ILE A 79 -12.27 -10.20 -1.96
CA ILE A 79 -12.03 -8.93 -1.27
C ILE A 79 -12.46 -7.70 -2.08
N MET A 80 -13.13 -7.85 -3.23
CA MET A 80 -13.50 -6.70 -4.09
C MET A 80 -14.28 -5.61 -3.34
N GLY A 81 -15.27 -5.97 -2.53
CA GLY A 81 -16.09 -5.02 -1.76
C GLY A 81 -15.45 -4.51 -0.46
N LEU A 82 -14.25 -4.98 -0.08
CA LEU A 82 -13.63 -4.60 1.18
C LEU A 82 -12.94 -3.24 1.09
N LYS A 83 -13.15 -2.40 2.13
CA LYS A 83 -12.47 -1.12 2.30
C LYS A 83 -10.94 -1.31 2.47
N PRO A 84 -10.11 -0.30 2.14
CA PRO A 84 -8.66 -0.37 2.33
C PRO A 84 -8.25 -0.79 3.75
N SER A 85 -8.91 -0.24 4.77
CA SER A 85 -8.64 -0.57 6.17
C SER A 85 -8.91 -2.03 6.52
N GLN A 86 -9.92 -2.66 5.90
CA GLN A 86 -10.24 -4.07 6.09
C GLN A 86 -9.19 -4.96 5.42
N ARG A 87 -8.72 -4.57 4.21
CA ARG A 87 -7.64 -5.29 3.51
C ARG A 87 -6.32 -5.17 4.28
N ALA A 88 -6.00 -3.98 4.81
CA ALA A 88 -4.82 -3.78 5.65
C ALA A 88 -4.85 -4.64 6.92
N LYS A 89 -6.00 -4.75 7.60
CA LYS A 89 -6.19 -5.65 8.76
C LYS A 89 -5.98 -7.13 8.41
N LYS A 90 -6.24 -7.54 7.16
CA LYS A 90 -5.95 -8.89 6.67
C LYS A 90 -4.45 -9.08 6.29
N GLY A 91 -3.65 -8.00 6.36
CA GLY A 91 -2.23 -8.00 6.04
C GLY A 91 -1.90 -7.68 4.58
N LEU A 92 -2.84 -7.11 3.81
CA LEU A 92 -2.57 -6.60 2.47
C LEU A 92 -2.31 -5.11 2.57
N VAL A 93 -1.05 -4.69 2.47
CA VAL A 93 -0.61 -3.32 2.75
C VAL A 93 0.01 -2.70 1.51
N LEU A 94 -0.37 -1.47 1.18
CA LEU A 94 0.24 -0.66 0.14
C LEU A 94 1.21 0.35 0.75
N CYS A 95 2.43 0.39 0.24
CA CYS A 95 3.33 1.52 0.41
C CYS A 95 3.11 2.49 -0.78
N PRO A 96 2.46 3.63 -0.56
CA PRO A 96 2.07 4.50 -1.66
C PRO A 96 3.27 5.21 -2.29
N GLU A 97 3.13 5.56 -3.57
CA GLU A 97 4.07 6.43 -4.27
C GLU A 97 4.29 7.76 -3.54
N ARG A 98 5.37 8.46 -3.89
CA ARG A 98 5.74 9.78 -3.33
C ARG A 98 5.93 9.75 -1.80
N ARG A 99 6.33 8.61 -1.26
CA ARG A 99 6.73 8.39 0.14
C ARG A 99 5.64 8.66 1.17
N ARG A 100 4.83 9.71 1.04
CA ARG A 100 3.71 10.12 1.91
C ARG A 100 3.99 9.93 3.41
N ILE A 101 5.19 10.29 3.84
CA ILE A 101 5.57 10.32 5.25
C ILE A 101 4.92 11.51 5.98
N PHE A 102 4.79 11.42 7.28
CA PHE A 102 4.43 12.57 8.12
C PHE A 102 5.69 13.41 8.34
N LYS A 103 5.79 14.51 7.60
CA LYS A 103 7.01 15.33 7.55
C LYS A 103 7.33 16.01 8.87
N GLU A 104 6.32 16.33 9.66
CA GLU A 104 6.41 17.01 10.94
C GLU A 104 6.73 16.06 12.12
N CYS A 105 6.55 14.76 11.89
CA CYS A 105 6.84 13.71 12.86
C CYS A 105 8.28 13.19 12.71
N THR A 106 8.84 12.70 13.79
CA THR A 106 10.12 12.01 13.81
C THR A 106 10.05 10.68 13.05
N VAL A 107 11.20 10.11 12.72
CA VAL A 107 11.31 8.75 12.14
C VAL A 107 10.58 7.73 13.03
N LEU A 108 10.84 7.76 14.34
CA LEU A 108 10.22 6.81 15.28
C LEU A 108 8.71 6.97 15.35
N GLU A 109 8.19 8.19 15.37
CA GLU A 109 6.75 8.45 15.36
C GLU A 109 6.10 7.95 14.07
N ASN A 110 6.71 8.23 12.90
CA ASN A 110 6.25 7.69 11.62
C ASN A 110 6.13 6.16 11.64
N LEU A 111 7.16 5.47 12.17
CA LEU A 111 7.15 4.00 12.27
C LEU A 111 6.05 3.52 13.23
N ARG A 112 5.90 4.14 14.40
CA ARG A 112 4.85 3.79 15.37
C ARG A 112 3.45 3.95 14.80
N ILE A 113 3.20 4.98 14.01
CA ILE A 113 1.91 5.16 13.31
C ILE A 113 1.62 3.96 12.39
N GLY A 114 2.64 3.41 11.69
CA GLY A 114 2.47 2.22 10.86
C GLY A 114 2.02 0.98 11.64
N GLY A 115 2.43 0.86 12.90
CA GLY A 115 2.14 -0.27 13.78
C GLY A 115 0.95 -0.07 14.73
N TYR A 116 0.08 0.92 14.49
CA TYR A 116 -0.96 1.30 15.45
C TYR A 116 -1.98 0.20 15.78
N LEU A 117 -2.12 -0.81 14.92
CA LEU A 117 -3.00 -1.97 15.14
C LEU A 117 -2.32 -3.12 15.90
N ALA A 118 -1.00 -3.08 16.05
CA ALA A 118 -0.23 -4.12 16.72
C ALA A 118 -0.27 -3.95 18.25
N SER A 119 -0.14 -5.03 18.99
CA SER A 119 0.12 -4.96 20.42
C SER A 119 1.50 -4.32 20.70
N SER A 120 1.71 -3.79 21.90
CA SER A 120 2.97 -3.15 22.27
C SER A 120 4.18 -4.07 22.08
N SER A 121 4.04 -5.38 22.39
CA SER A 121 5.09 -6.37 22.20
C SER A 121 5.39 -6.57 20.72
N GLN A 122 4.38 -6.80 19.90
CA GLN A 122 4.50 -6.97 18.45
C GLN A 122 5.10 -5.73 17.78
N ALA A 123 4.64 -4.53 18.18
CA ALA A 123 5.16 -3.29 17.64
C ALA A 123 6.66 -3.11 17.92
N LYS A 124 7.12 -3.49 19.13
CA LYS A 124 8.54 -3.45 19.52
C LYS A 124 9.37 -4.44 18.70
N GLU A 125 8.88 -5.66 18.54
CA GLU A 125 9.56 -6.70 17.75
C GLU A 125 9.68 -6.28 16.28
N THR A 126 8.58 -5.80 15.70
CA THR A 126 8.56 -5.32 14.31
C THR A 126 9.45 -4.09 14.12
N LEU A 127 9.50 -3.19 15.08
CA LEU A 127 10.41 -2.04 15.04
C LEU A 127 11.87 -2.48 14.97
N ASN A 128 12.27 -3.44 15.79
CA ASN A 128 13.60 -4.02 15.76
C ASN A 128 13.90 -4.69 14.41
N TYR A 129 12.91 -5.37 13.82
CA TYR A 129 13.04 -5.96 12.49
C TYR A 129 13.22 -4.88 11.41
N VAL A 130 12.44 -3.79 11.46
CA VAL A 130 12.60 -2.66 10.53
C VAL A 130 13.98 -2.04 10.63
N PHE A 131 14.53 -1.89 11.84
CA PHE A 131 15.88 -1.35 12.03
C PHE A 131 16.98 -2.30 11.55
N LYS A 132 16.76 -3.61 11.60
CA LYS A 132 17.68 -4.58 10.97
C LYS A 132 17.69 -4.45 9.44
N ILE A 133 16.53 -4.19 8.82
CA ILE A 133 16.46 -3.96 7.37
C ILE A 133 17.03 -2.59 6.98
N PHE A 134 16.73 -1.57 7.78
CA PHE A 134 17.13 -0.19 7.53
C PHE A 134 17.92 0.40 8.71
N PRO A 135 19.20 0.03 8.90
CA PRO A 135 20.01 0.51 10.04
C PRO A 135 20.17 2.05 10.09
N ALA A 136 20.04 2.71 8.93
CA ALA A 136 20.06 4.17 8.87
C ALA A 136 18.89 4.81 9.65
N LEU A 137 17.71 4.20 9.63
CA LEU A 137 16.54 4.70 10.36
C LEU A 137 16.72 4.62 11.87
N GLU A 138 17.44 3.62 12.36
CA GLU A 138 17.75 3.48 13.78
C GLU A 138 18.58 4.67 14.29
N LYS A 139 19.60 5.06 13.52
CA LYS A 139 20.45 6.22 13.84
C LYS A 139 19.69 7.55 13.79
N LEU A 140 18.64 7.60 12.99
CA LEU A 140 17.85 8.78 12.71
C LEU A 140 16.52 8.84 13.48
N GLN A 141 16.30 7.98 14.47
CA GLN A 141 15.02 7.83 15.18
C GLN A 141 14.38 9.14 15.63
N LYS A 142 15.21 10.07 16.13
CA LYS A 142 14.78 11.36 16.66
C LYS A 142 14.69 12.46 15.60
N ARG A 143 15.16 12.21 14.37
CA ARG A 143 15.16 13.20 13.30
C ARG A 143 13.76 13.34 12.71
N VAL A 144 13.34 14.57 12.47
CA VAL A 144 12.06 14.89 11.84
C VAL A 144 12.08 14.46 10.38
N GLY A 145 11.02 13.81 9.92
CA GLY A 145 10.91 13.20 8.59
C GLY A 145 11.14 14.16 7.43
N GLY A 146 10.72 15.40 7.58
CA GLY A 146 10.91 16.44 6.57
C GLY A 146 12.37 16.77 6.26
N PHE A 147 13.30 16.52 7.19
CA PHE A 147 14.73 16.77 7.03
C PHE A 147 15.54 15.55 6.58
N LEU A 148 14.86 14.48 6.23
CA LEU A 148 15.49 13.28 5.65
C LEU A 148 15.81 13.49 4.17
N SER A 149 16.87 12.87 3.71
CA SER A 149 17.17 12.76 2.27
C SER A 149 16.07 11.93 1.55
N GLY A 150 16.03 12.03 0.22
CA GLY A 150 15.05 11.29 -0.57
C GLY A 150 15.09 9.78 -0.37
N GLY A 151 16.29 9.19 -0.24
CA GLY A 151 16.45 7.76 0.04
C GLY A 151 16.02 7.38 1.45
N GLU A 152 16.36 8.19 2.46
CA GLU A 152 15.93 7.99 3.85
C GLU A 152 14.41 8.08 4.00
N GLN A 153 13.77 9.03 3.30
CA GLN A 153 12.30 9.12 3.26
C GLN A 153 11.66 7.88 2.62
N GLN A 154 12.29 7.30 1.59
CA GLN A 154 11.81 6.08 0.96
C GLN A 154 11.96 4.88 1.91
N MET A 155 13.10 4.74 2.57
CA MET A 155 13.29 3.73 3.63
C MET A 155 12.25 3.88 4.73
N LEU A 156 11.96 5.12 5.17
CA LEU A 156 10.95 5.39 6.19
C LEU A 156 9.54 5.01 5.74
N ALA A 157 9.16 5.29 4.48
CA ALA A 157 7.86 4.93 3.93
C ALA A 157 7.68 3.41 3.89
N ILE A 158 8.70 2.66 3.43
CA ILE A 158 8.68 1.20 3.40
C ILE A 158 8.69 0.65 4.84
N GLY A 159 9.54 1.17 5.72
CA GLY A 159 9.60 0.79 7.12
C GLY A 159 8.25 0.96 7.82
N ARG A 160 7.55 2.08 7.57
CA ARG A 160 6.21 2.31 8.10
C ARG A 160 5.19 1.30 7.58
N ALA A 161 5.27 0.90 6.31
CA ALA A 161 4.41 -0.16 5.78
C ALA A 161 4.72 -1.53 6.39
N LEU A 162 5.99 -1.84 6.66
CA LEU A 162 6.41 -3.06 7.34
C LEU A 162 5.93 -3.12 8.79
N MET A 163 5.79 -1.96 9.47
CA MET A 163 5.25 -1.90 10.83
C MET A 163 3.82 -2.44 10.94
N ALA A 164 3.05 -2.44 9.86
CA ALA A 164 1.73 -3.05 9.79
C ALA A 164 1.77 -4.60 9.68
N GLN A 165 2.95 -5.22 9.72
CA GLN A 165 3.18 -6.68 9.62
C GLN A 165 2.50 -7.30 8.39
N PRO A 166 2.78 -6.81 7.17
CA PRO A 166 2.09 -7.27 5.99
C PRO A 166 2.36 -8.73 5.68
N LYS A 167 1.32 -9.46 5.27
CA LYS A 167 1.44 -10.77 4.61
C LYS A 167 1.73 -10.60 3.11
N LEU A 168 1.18 -9.53 2.53
CA LEU A 168 1.45 -9.09 1.16
C LEU A 168 1.70 -7.58 1.17
N LEU A 169 2.89 -7.18 0.72
CA LEU A 169 3.27 -5.80 0.56
C LEU A 169 3.23 -5.42 -0.92
N LEU A 170 2.47 -4.37 -1.23
CA LEU A 170 2.45 -3.71 -2.53
C LEU A 170 3.37 -2.49 -2.46
N LEU A 171 4.33 -2.38 -3.41
CA LEU A 171 5.33 -1.31 -3.47
C LEU A 171 5.20 -0.51 -4.77
#